data_770bc5906f65d82ec57455a6b6e1fc18
#
_entry.id   770bc5906f65d82ec57455a6b6e1fc18
#
_cell.length_a   1.000
_cell.length_b   1.000
_cell.length_c   1.000
_cell.angle_alpha   90.00
_cell.angle_beta   90.00
_cell.angle_gamma   90.00
#
_symmetry.space_group_name_H-M   'P 1'
#
loop_
_entity.id
_entity.type
_entity.pdbx_description
1 polymer ?
#
loop_
_entity_poly.entity_id
_entity_poly.type
_entity_poly.pdbx_seq_one_letter_code
_entity_poly.pdbx_strand_id
1 'polypeptide(L)'
;MSGLRKDHKKTKKQRAYMTWTADKQLTRKVLSAVTAVGFMANPLTALAGSITASNGTDYADKNGVFNIYAQQYSGKNNAVNQFQKFQLDAGKIANLYFHTEKESREAQNLLNFVDTRIDINGTLNAIRNKQIGGNLFFLSPGGMAVGKGGVIN
;
A
#
# COMPACT_ATOMS: atom_id res chain seq x y z
N MET A 1 -43.95 9.23 -66.62
CA MET A 1 -43.60 9.89 -65.35
C MET A 1 -43.54 8.85 -64.25
N SER A 2 -42.47 8.11 -64.11
CA SER A 2 -42.27 7.21 -62.95
C SER A 2 -40.77 6.85 -62.77
N GLY A 3 -40.00 7.78 -62.35
CA GLY A 3 -38.56 7.59 -62.20
C GLY A 3 -37.94 8.19 -60.97
N LEU A 4 -38.67 8.97 -60.14
CA LEU A 4 -38.08 9.80 -59.10
C LEU A 4 -38.24 9.26 -57.61
N ARG A 5 -38.82 8.08 -57.41
CA ARG A 5 -39.07 7.59 -56.05
C ARG A 5 -38.09 6.52 -55.52
N LYS A 6 -37.17 6.04 -56.35
CA LYS A 6 -36.24 4.97 -55.93
C LYS A 6 -34.91 5.49 -55.37
N ASP A 7 -34.50 6.69 -55.70
CA ASP A 7 -33.18 7.19 -55.30
C ASP A 7 -33.14 7.77 -53.87
N HIS A 8 -34.28 8.21 -53.33
CA HIS A 8 -34.31 8.78 -51.97
C HIS A 8 -34.18 7.74 -50.84
N LYS A 9 -34.49 6.47 -51.10
CA LYS A 9 -34.33 5.42 -50.07
C LYS A 9 -32.91 4.88 -49.98
N LYS A 10 -32.15 4.92 -51.07
CA LYS A 10 -30.74 4.48 -51.06
C LYS A 10 -29.83 5.47 -50.30
N THR A 11 -30.07 6.77 -50.45
CA THR A 11 -29.26 7.81 -49.81
C THR A 11 -29.42 7.84 -48.28
N LYS A 12 -30.63 7.60 -47.77
CA LYS A 12 -30.81 7.53 -46.29
C LYS A 12 -30.14 6.32 -45.67
N LYS A 13 -30.14 5.17 -46.34
CA LYS A 13 -29.50 3.96 -45.86
C LYS A 13 -27.96 4.05 -45.90
N GLN A 14 -27.42 4.66 -46.95
CA GLN A 14 -25.97 4.89 -47.05
C GLN A 14 -25.46 5.94 -46.02
N ARG A 15 -26.22 6.99 -45.74
CA ARG A 15 -25.87 7.95 -44.69
C ARG A 15 -25.93 7.35 -43.31
N ALA A 16 -26.86 6.44 -43.02
CA ALA A 16 -26.94 5.74 -41.76
C ALA A 16 -25.77 4.79 -41.56
N TYR A 17 -25.26 4.13 -42.61
CA TYR A 17 -24.05 3.28 -42.51
C TYR A 17 -22.77 4.08 -42.33
N MET A 18 -22.66 5.27 -42.93
CA MET A 18 -21.48 6.12 -42.78
C MET A 18 -21.38 6.73 -41.38
N THR A 19 -22.49 7.14 -40.78
CA THR A 19 -22.49 7.66 -39.42
C THR A 19 -22.21 6.57 -38.39
N TRP A 20 -22.70 5.35 -38.62
CA TRP A 20 -22.49 4.24 -37.67
C TRP A 20 -21.04 3.69 -37.68
N THR A 21 -20.39 3.68 -38.85
CA THR A 21 -18.99 3.26 -38.97
C THR A 21 -18.02 4.32 -38.45
N ALA A 22 -18.34 5.60 -38.57
CA ALA A 22 -17.51 6.68 -38.03
C ALA A 22 -17.53 6.68 -36.48
N ASP A 23 -18.69 6.48 -35.86
CA ASP A 23 -18.84 6.40 -34.42
C ASP A 23 -18.07 5.22 -33.81
N LYS A 24 -18.08 4.07 -34.47
CA LYS A 24 -17.30 2.90 -33.98
C LYS A 24 -15.79 3.10 -34.08
N GLN A 25 -15.34 3.85 -35.10
CA GLN A 25 -13.90 4.14 -35.20
C GLN A 25 -13.45 5.21 -34.21
N LEU A 26 -14.32 6.22 -33.94
CA LEU A 26 -14.01 7.21 -32.90
C LEU A 26 -13.99 6.59 -31.51
N THR A 27 -14.95 5.73 -31.18
CA THR A 27 -15.03 5.07 -29.89
C THR A 27 -13.83 4.16 -29.66
N ARG A 28 -13.35 3.44 -30.69
CA ARG A 28 -12.15 2.62 -30.60
C ARG A 28 -10.87 3.43 -30.41
N LYS A 29 -10.75 4.58 -31.09
CA LYS A 29 -9.58 5.46 -30.94
C LYS A 29 -9.55 6.17 -29.59
N VAL A 30 -10.71 6.56 -29.08
CA VAL A 30 -10.82 7.17 -27.75
C VAL A 30 -10.56 6.14 -26.64
N LEU A 31 -11.08 4.90 -26.78
CA LEU A 31 -10.77 3.84 -25.80
C LEU A 31 -9.29 3.46 -25.81
N SER A 32 -8.65 3.41 -26.97
CA SER A 32 -7.20 3.10 -27.04
C SER A 32 -6.34 4.20 -26.45
N ALA A 33 -6.74 5.47 -26.58
CA ALA A 33 -6.02 6.59 -25.99
C ALA A 33 -6.17 6.63 -24.45
N VAL A 34 -7.37 6.33 -23.94
CA VAL A 34 -7.61 6.29 -22.48
C VAL A 34 -6.88 5.12 -21.81
N THR A 35 -6.79 3.95 -22.47
CA THR A 35 -6.00 2.81 -21.94
C THR A 35 -4.50 3.09 -21.97
N ALA A 36 -3.98 3.79 -22.97
CA ALA A 36 -2.56 4.13 -23.05
C ALA A 36 -2.14 5.18 -22.00
N VAL A 37 -3.00 6.18 -21.74
CA VAL A 37 -2.75 7.20 -20.71
C VAL A 37 -2.88 6.60 -19.30
N GLY A 38 -3.81 5.66 -19.08
CA GLY A 38 -3.96 4.95 -17.82
C GLY A 38 -2.75 4.06 -17.46
N PHE A 39 -2.06 3.52 -18.47
CA PHE A 39 -0.86 2.69 -18.25
C PHE A 39 0.41 3.52 -18.00
N MET A 40 0.46 4.77 -18.49
CA MET A 40 1.59 5.66 -18.23
C MET A 40 1.46 6.47 -16.93
N ALA A 41 0.26 6.51 -16.35
CA ALA A 41 -0.01 7.24 -15.10
C ALA A 41 0.06 6.34 -13.85
N ASN A 42 0.33 5.04 -13.98
CA ASN A 42 0.84 4.27 -12.86
C ASN A 42 2.36 4.45 -12.86
N PRO A 43 2.94 5.35 -12.03
CA PRO A 43 4.30 5.13 -11.64
C PRO A 43 4.29 3.69 -11.11
N LEU A 44 5.24 2.86 -11.55
CA LEU A 44 5.63 1.71 -10.76
C LEU A 44 5.79 2.27 -9.34
N THR A 45 4.77 2.12 -8.51
CA THR A 45 4.95 2.23 -7.09
C THR A 45 5.95 1.13 -6.81
N ALA A 46 7.23 1.52 -6.78
CA ALA A 46 8.25 0.70 -6.17
C ALA A 46 7.56 0.14 -4.94
N LEU A 47 7.60 -1.18 -4.77
CA LEU A 47 6.91 -1.86 -3.68
C LEU A 47 7.33 -1.16 -2.39
N ALA A 48 6.58 -0.09 -2.05
CA ALA A 48 6.89 0.72 -0.90
C ALA A 48 6.85 -0.23 0.29
N GLY A 49 7.86 -0.22 1.11
CA GLY A 49 7.90 -1.00 2.32
C GLY A 49 6.58 -0.84 3.05
N SER A 50 5.99 -1.94 3.45
CA SER A 50 4.72 -1.95 4.14
C SER A 50 4.86 -2.64 5.48
N ILE A 51 4.22 -2.05 6.48
CA ILE A 51 4.04 -2.66 7.78
C ILE A 51 2.54 -2.90 7.92
N THR A 52 2.15 -4.18 7.92
CA THR A 52 0.76 -4.62 7.92
C THR A 52 0.49 -5.44 9.18
N ALA A 53 -0.54 -5.08 9.94
CA ALA A 53 -0.99 -5.86 11.09
C ALA A 53 -1.56 -7.22 10.64
N SER A 54 -1.62 -8.19 11.55
CA SER A 54 -2.14 -9.54 11.25
C SER A 54 -3.60 -9.57 10.79
N ASN A 55 -4.38 -8.54 11.12
CA ASN A 55 -5.75 -8.38 10.64
C ASN A 55 -5.83 -7.78 9.21
N GLY A 56 -4.68 -7.57 8.54
CA GLY A 56 -4.60 -7.01 7.19
C GLY A 56 -4.64 -5.49 7.13
N THR A 57 -4.64 -4.78 8.27
CA THR A 57 -4.62 -3.31 8.28
C THR A 57 -3.20 -2.80 8.06
N ASP A 58 -3.00 -1.98 7.05
CA ASP A 58 -1.72 -1.30 6.81
C ASP A 58 -1.52 -0.14 7.78
N TYR A 59 -0.33 -0.06 8.37
CA TYR A 59 0.06 1.11 9.14
C TYR A 59 0.34 2.27 8.21
N ALA A 60 -0.22 3.42 8.57
CA ALA A 60 -0.07 4.63 7.77
C ALA A 60 1.35 5.20 7.86
N ASP A 61 1.96 5.40 6.69
CA ASP A 61 3.17 6.20 6.55
C ASP A 61 2.80 7.69 6.53
N LYS A 62 3.26 8.43 7.53
CA LYS A 62 3.13 9.90 7.57
C LYS A 62 4.50 10.52 7.32
N ASN A 63 4.73 11.01 6.11
CA ASN A 63 6.00 11.64 5.71
C ASN A 63 7.24 10.75 5.95
N GLY A 64 7.13 9.46 5.66
CA GLY A 64 8.22 8.51 5.86
C GLY A 64 8.32 7.94 7.28
N VAL A 65 7.36 8.23 8.16
CA VAL A 65 7.39 7.79 9.56
C VAL A 65 6.15 6.95 9.88
N PHE A 66 6.39 5.75 10.37
CA PHE A 66 5.39 4.86 10.95
C PHE A 66 5.42 5.00 12.47
N ASN A 67 4.32 5.41 13.08
CA ASN A 67 4.17 5.39 14.53
C ASN A 67 3.28 4.21 14.91
N ILE A 68 3.85 3.22 15.57
CA ILE A 68 3.24 1.93 15.86
C ILE A 68 3.15 1.75 17.36
N TYR A 69 1.96 1.86 17.89
CA TYR A 69 1.66 1.59 19.28
C TYR A 69 1.42 0.10 19.50
N ALA A 70 1.73 -0.40 20.69
CA ALA A 70 1.44 -1.79 21.01
C ALA A 70 -0.05 -2.09 20.84
N GLN A 71 -0.36 -3.24 20.24
CA GLN A 71 -1.74 -3.65 20.00
C GLN A 71 -2.44 -4.08 21.30
N GLN A 72 -1.71 -4.74 22.15
CA GLN A 72 -2.25 -5.25 23.43
C GLN A 72 -1.13 -5.47 24.45
N TYR A 73 -1.52 -5.61 25.72
CA TYR A 73 -0.63 -6.08 26.78
C TYR A 73 -0.79 -7.58 26.99
N SER A 74 0.33 -8.23 27.39
CA SER A 74 0.37 -9.59 27.86
C SER A 74 1.00 -9.60 29.26
N GLY A 75 0.15 -9.59 30.29
CA GLY A 75 0.58 -9.43 31.66
C GLY A 75 1.05 -8.02 32.02
N LYS A 76 1.86 -7.89 33.09
CA LYS A 76 2.26 -6.59 33.62
C LYS A 76 3.38 -5.91 32.81
N ASN A 77 4.31 -6.72 32.29
CA ASN A 77 5.57 -6.21 31.75
C ASN A 77 5.71 -6.33 30.24
N ASN A 78 4.76 -7.00 29.56
CA ASN A 78 4.85 -7.27 28.15
C ASN A 78 3.77 -6.53 27.37
N ALA A 79 4.15 -5.97 26.26
CA ALA A 79 3.28 -5.50 25.20
C ALA A 79 3.52 -6.33 23.94
N VAL A 80 2.51 -6.47 23.09
CA VAL A 80 2.54 -7.39 21.95
C VAL A 80 2.00 -6.71 20.71
N ASN A 81 2.72 -6.93 19.62
CA ASN A 81 2.28 -6.66 18.25
C ASN A 81 2.24 -7.95 17.46
N GLN A 82 1.29 -8.02 16.51
CA GLN A 82 1.18 -9.07 15.52
C GLN A 82 1.11 -8.46 14.13
N PHE A 83 2.06 -8.81 13.29
CA PHE A 83 2.18 -8.30 11.93
C PHE A 83 2.09 -9.45 10.93
N GLN A 84 1.35 -9.23 9.86
CA GLN A 84 1.41 -10.08 8.67
C GLN A 84 2.72 -9.82 7.92
N LYS A 85 3.14 -8.56 7.84
CA LYS A 85 4.32 -8.11 7.11
C LYS A 85 5.01 -6.98 7.85
N PHE A 86 6.35 -7.02 7.89
CA PHE A 86 7.17 -5.95 8.42
C PHE A 86 8.35 -5.68 7.47
N GLN A 87 8.16 -4.70 6.60
CA GLN A 87 9.18 -4.26 5.65
C GLN A 87 9.34 -2.75 5.75
N LEU A 88 10.53 -2.33 6.20
CA LEU A 88 10.90 -0.93 6.39
C LEU A 88 11.94 -0.54 5.35
N ASP A 89 11.55 0.30 4.40
CA ASP A 89 12.41 0.75 3.30
C ASP A 89 13.45 1.77 3.75
N ALA A 90 14.47 1.94 2.91
CA ALA A 90 15.51 2.95 3.10
C ALA A 90 14.90 4.36 3.18
N GLY A 91 15.39 5.14 4.13
CA GLY A 91 14.90 6.50 4.38
C GLY A 91 13.58 6.58 5.16
N LYS A 92 12.95 5.44 5.48
CA LYS A 92 11.78 5.39 6.34
C LYS A 92 12.16 5.17 7.81
N ILE A 93 11.27 5.60 8.71
CA ILE A 93 11.44 5.46 10.16
C ILE A 93 10.23 4.71 10.71
N ALA A 94 10.46 3.70 11.54
CA ALA A 94 9.41 3.06 12.32
C ALA A 94 9.68 3.29 13.82
N ASN A 95 8.74 3.92 14.50
CA ASN A 95 8.75 4.10 15.95
C ASN A 95 7.82 3.07 16.58
N LEU A 96 8.35 2.15 17.34
CA LEU A 96 7.60 1.15 18.09
C LEU A 96 7.44 1.59 19.53
N TYR A 97 6.21 1.88 19.94
CA TYR A 97 5.87 2.34 21.28
C TYR A 97 5.49 1.16 22.20
N PHE A 98 5.97 1.20 23.44
CA PHE A 98 5.77 0.16 24.45
C PHE A 98 4.44 0.31 25.21
N HIS A 99 3.59 1.23 24.81
CA HIS A 99 2.24 1.42 25.32
C HIS A 99 1.22 1.31 24.18
N THR A 100 -0.04 1.08 24.53
CA THR A 100 -1.13 1.08 23.56
C THR A 100 -1.65 2.51 23.33
N GLU A 101 -2.40 2.75 22.25
CA GLU A 101 -3.03 4.05 22.02
C GLU A 101 -4.01 4.45 23.14
N LYS A 102 -4.61 3.45 23.81
CA LYS A 102 -5.64 3.66 24.83
C LYS A 102 -5.06 3.83 26.25
N GLU A 103 -3.92 3.27 26.51
CA GLU A 103 -3.29 3.25 27.82
C GLU A 103 -1.84 3.68 27.73
N SER A 104 -1.45 4.64 28.53
CA SER A 104 -0.08 5.17 28.58
C SER A 104 0.88 4.35 29.47
N ARG A 105 0.46 3.18 29.95
CA ARG A 105 1.30 2.30 30.75
C ARG A 105 2.43 1.72 29.89
N GLU A 106 3.66 2.02 30.23
CA GLU A 106 4.82 1.53 29.51
C GLU A 106 5.17 0.10 29.91
N ALA A 107 5.15 -0.82 28.96
CA ALA A 107 5.66 -2.17 29.16
C ALA A 107 7.21 -2.15 29.24
N GLN A 108 7.80 -3.17 29.81
CA GLN A 108 9.24 -3.37 29.81
C GLN A 108 9.73 -4.05 28.53
N ASN A 109 8.92 -4.97 28.02
CA ASN A 109 9.22 -5.77 26.84
C ASN A 109 8.16 -5.51 25.75
N LEU A 110 8.62 -5.36 24.52
CA LEU A 110 7.75 -5.31 23.34
C LEU A 110 8.05 -6.51 22.45
N LEU A 111 7.08 -7.42 22.33
CA LEU A 111 7.17 -8.62 21.51
C LEU A 111 6.46 -8.38 20.18
N ASN A 112 7.17 -8.54 19.10
CA ASN A 112 6.65 -8.36 17.75
C ASN A 112 6.68 -9.70 17.02
N PHE A 113 5.52 -10.28 16.81
CA PHE A 113 5.35 -11.50 16.02
C PHE A 113 5.10 -11.07 14.56
N VAL A 114 5.83 -11.65 13.63
CA VAL A 114 5.71 -11.35 12.20
C VAL A 114 5.55 -12.65 11.43
N ASP A 115 4.46 -12.80 10.68
CA ASP A 115 4.13 -14.04 9.97
C ASP A 115 5.10 -14.36 8.83
N THR A 116 5.72 -13.33 8.27
CA THR A 116 6.67 -13.44 7.16
C THR A 116 8.08 -13.03 7.59
N ARG A 117 9.01 -12.94 6.62
CA ARG A 117 10.33 -12.38 6.85
C ARG A 117 10.25 -10.89 7.21
N ILE A 118 11.17 -10.44 8.04
CA ILE A 118 11.37 -9.05 8.43
C ILE A 118 12.52 -8.46 7.61
N ASP A 119 12.27 -7.32 6.96
CA ASP A 119 13.29 -6.60 6.20
C ASP A 119 13.39 -5.14 6.71
N ILE A 120 14.56 -4.77 7.24
CA ILE A 120 14.82 -3.43 7.81
C ILE A 120 15.93 -2.76 7.01
N ASN A 121 15.57 -1.81 6.14
CA ASN A 121 16.48 -0.97 5.39
C ASN A 121 16.45 0.49 5.85
N GLY A 122 15.50 0.87 6.69
CA GLY A 122 15.34 2.17 7.32
C GLY A 122 15.74 2.18 8.79
N THR A 123 15.24 3.16 9.54
CA THR A 123 15.53 3.31 10.97
C THR A 123 14.35 2.79 11.79
N LEU A 124 14.63 1.82 12.65
CA LEU A 124 13.69 1.26 13.62
C LEU A 124 14.04 1.78 15.01
N ASN A 125 13.12 2.48 15.65
CA ASN A 125 13.27 3.00 17.00
C ASN A 125 12.36 2.25 17.97
N ALA A 126 12.92 1.74 19.06
CA ALA A 126 12.17 1.32 20.23
C ALA A 126 11.94 2.53 21.13
N ILE A 127 10.68 2.92 21.38
CA ILE A 127 10.34 4.13 22.15
C ILE A 127 9.62 3.73 23.42
N ARG A 128 10.30 3.94 24.56
CA ARG A 128 9.78 3.70 25.90
C ARG A 128 9.97 4.94 26.76
N ASN A 129 8.95 5.37 27.49
CA ASN A 129 8.99 6.60 28.32
C ASN A 129 9.46 7.83 27.51
N LYS A 130 9.03 7.94 26.26
CA LYS A 130 9.41 9.01 25.31
C LYS A 130 10.90 9.08 24.98
N GLN A 131 11.64 8.03 25.22
CA GLN A 131 13.07 7.90 24.90
C GLN A 131 13.34 6.63 24.14
N ILE A 132 14.42 6.60 23.37
CA ILE A 132 14.91 5.36 22.74
C ILE A 132 15.36 4.41 23.83
N GLY A 133 14.84 3.19 23.82
CA GLY A 133 15.19 2.12 24.76
C GLY A 133 14.02 1.18 25.04
N GLY A 134 14.29 0.19 25.90
CA GLY A 134 13.38 -0.90 26.23
C GLY A 134 13.83 -2.22 25.58
N ASN A 135 13.20 -3.32 25.97
CA ASN A 135 13.52 -4.63 25.41
C ASN A 135 12.63 -4.92 24.20
N LEU A 136 13.20 -4.85 23.02
CA LEU A 136 12.52 -5.11 21.76
C LEU A 136 12.84 -6.54 21.28
N PHE A 137 11.79 -7.32 21.03
CA PHE A 137 11.90 -8.69 20.54
C PHE A 137 11.15 -8.83 19.22
N PHE A 138 11.74 -9.54 18.26
CA PHE A 138 11.11 -9.97 17.04
C PHE A 138 11.11 -11.49 16.93
N LEU A 139 9.97 -12.05 16.57
CA LEU A 139 9.78 -13.47 16.31
C LEU A 139 9.18 -13.64 14.91
N SER A 140 9.91 -14.30 14.04
CA SER A 140 9.50 -14.51 12.65
C SER A 140 10.02 -15.85 12.14
N PRO A 141 9.18 -16.70 11.52
CA PRO A 141 9.64 -17.94 10.90
C PRO A 141 10.56 -17.69 9.69
N GLY A 142 10.39 -16.56 9.01
CA GLY A 142 11.22 -16.16 7.87
C GLY A 142 12.53 -15.48 8.24
N GLY A 143 12.78 -15.27 9.54
CA GLY A 143 13.95 -14.56 10.02
C GLY A 143 13.91 -13.06 9.78
N MET A 144 15.03 -12.38 10.08
CA MET A 144 15.18 -10.93 9.94
C MET A 144 16.44 -10.61 9.16
N ALA A 145 16.32 -9.66 8.21
CA ALA A 145 17.45 -9.05 7.53
C ALA A 145 17.51 -7.56 7.85
N VAL A 146 18.68 -7.08 8.20
CA VAL A 146 18.99 -5.67 8.32
C VAL A 146 19.90 -5.32 7.15
N GLY A 147 19.41 -4.48 6.26
CA GLY A 147 20.12 -4.06 5.06
C GLY A 147 21.21 -3.03 5.39
N LYS A 148 21.99 -2.65 4.35
CA LYS A 148 23.14 -1.73 4.50
C LYS A 148 22.79 -0.37 5.13
N GLY A 149 21.55 0.12 4.92
CA GLY A 149 21.04 1.37 5.50
C GLY A 149 20.16 1.17 6.74
N GLY A 150 19.97 -0.08 7.18
CA GLY A 150 19.13 -0.40 8.32
C GLY A 150 19.79 -0.06 9.64
N VAL A 151 19.04 0.58 10.53
CA VAL A 151 19.46 0.95 11.89
C VAL A 151 18.39 0.50 12.88
N ILE A 152 18.79 -0.09 13.98
CA ILE A 152 17.90 -0.45 15.10
C ILE A 152 18.43 0.23 16.36
N ASN A 153 17.58 1.05 16.97
CA ASN A 153 17.86 1.83 18.19
C ASN A 153 16.99 1.38 19.35
#